data_8133277ecbbdcf8fce19ce8d833b9707
#
_entry.id   8133277ecbbdcf8fce19ce8d833b9707
#
_cell.length_a   1.000
_cell.length_b   1.000
_cell.length_c   1.000
_cell.angle_alpha   90.00
_cell.angle_beta   90.00
_cell.angle_gamma   90.00
#
_symmetry.space_group_name_H-M   'P 1'
#
loop_
_entity.id
_entity.type
_entity.pdbx_description
1 polymer ?
#
loop_
_entity_poly.entity_id
_entity_poly.type
_entity_poly.pdbx_seq_one_letter_code
_entity_poly.pdbx_strand_id
1 'polypeptide(L)'
;MRHHRRSATLAAGLVAGALLLAACGGSSDTDDSASPAASGAASEGAAAGGEGQAGGTLTILSPAEQLLTLDPQVVYTGEDLAFLGATIQRSLTAYQVAPGDAEGTTLVPDMATDTGTATNEGKTWAFTLRDGMKWEDGKDVTCADVAYGVSRQFDVGLTQGGPVYGVTYLDIPTNEDGSSQYGGPSSGTGQELFDAAVACSEDGKTITFNLNQPVPDFNYAVTLGFSAVPAGMVAGEEYANKPMSNGPYKISEYSKGKGGKLVLVRNEFWTPESDPYRKALPDSWVFNFGIEETVADQRVIQDSGDDQYAMVQSLTTASLPIVFEDPAFESRRIDAFDPYTIYAAVNVEKVPDVKVRQAIAVALDREALLKNAGGTFAGEYADGAVKPNIGIDYAPTGLWDGLLGQPVPGAGDPEFAKKLLSEAGLSELTITVDYPQTEDNDKAVAIWVESLKRANITVKPNPIERGQYYGVVFQDANEIMLGGWGADWPNASTVIPPLFVQGWNLSRVDDKAFNDKVKAASVELDRNTQATMWQELNKEAAEQMWIIPTRFGRDQRLAGSKVGPIFSWSAYGSFPYPIMYAVQ
;
A
#
# COMPACT_ATOMS: atom_id res chain seq x y z
N MET A 1 -3.34 -66.03 11.74
CA MET A 1 -2.73 -66.72 12.90
C MET A 1 -2.35 -65.64 13.89
N ARG A 2 -3.14 -65.59 14.97
CA ARG A 2 -2.83 -65.67 16.42
C ARG A 2 -1.73 -64.70 16.91
N HIS A 3 -2.15 -63.67 17.60
CA HIS A 3 -2.16 -63.44 19.08
C HIS A 3 -0.77 -63.17 19.67
N HIS A 4 -0.50 -62.06 20.40
CA HIS A 4 -0.96 -61.83 21.77
C HIS A 4 -0.75 -60.37 22.24
N ARG A 5 -1.71 -59.93 23.02
CA ARG A 5 -1.70 -58.80 23.95
C ARG A 5 -0.69 -58.98 25.07
N ARG A 6 -0.23 -57.89 25.67
CA ARG A 6 -0.26 -57.70 27.14
C ARG A 6 0.00 -56.26 27.57
N SER A 7 -0.88 -55.81 28.42
CA SER A 7 -0.93 -54.56 29.19
C SER A 7 -0.13 -54.67 30.50
N ALA A 8 0.30 -53.52 31.08
CA ALA A 8 0.43 -53.24 32.52
C ALA A 8 0.92 -51.79 32.66
N THR A 9 0.27 -50.97 33.18
CA THR A 9 -0.35 -50.34 34.37
C THR A 9 0.64 -49.88 35.48
N LEU A 10 0.40 -48.59 35.90
CA LEU A 10 0.65 -47.93 37.20
C LEU A 10 2.09 -47.50 37.53
N ALA A 11 2.37 -46.30 38.04
CA ALA A 11 1.78 -45.65 39.22
C ALA A 11 2.13 -44.16 39.32
N ALA A 12 1.32 -43.46 40.06
CA ALA A 12 1.26 -42.07 40.44
C ALA A 12 2.39 -41.56 41.34
N GLY A 13 2.63 -40.26 41.34
CA GLY A 13 3.42 -39.53 42.34
C GLY A 13 3.02 -38.05 42.41
N LEU A 14 2.11 -37.71 43.31
CA LEU A 14 1.75 -36.37 43.76
C LEU A 14 2.86 -35.82 44.69
N VAL A 15 3.24 -34.55 44.50
CA VAL A 15 3.66 -33.71 45.64
C VAL A 15 3.09 -32.30 45.43
N ALA A 16 2.28 -31.89 46.37
CA ALA A 16 1.72 -30.57 46.57
C ALA A 16 2.68 -29.67 47.37
N GLY A 17 2.63 -28.40 47.16
CA GLY A 17 3.28 -27.39 48.00
C GLY A 17 2.61 -26.06 47.82
N ALA A 18 1.82 -25.70 48.79
CA ALA A 18 0.95 -24.50 48.87
C ALA A 18 1.62 -23.33 49.61
N LEU A 19 0.89 -22.23 49.62
CA LEU A 19 0.83 -21.11 50.62
C LEU A 19 1.46 -19.79 50.13
N LEU A 20 0.90 -18.57 50.33
CA LEU A 20 -0.27 -18.02 51.06
C LEU A 20 -0.48 -16.59 50.52
N LEU A 21 -1.70 -16.13 50.28
CA LEU A 21 -2.61 -15.24 51.02
C LEU A 21 -2.20 -13.78 51.26
N ALA A 22 -3.01 -12.85 50.77
CA ALA A 22 -3.84 -11.87 51.50
C ALA A 22 -4.55 -10.96 50.49
N ALA A 23 -5.81 -10.91 50.32
CA ALA A 23 -6.97 -10.55 51.16
C ALA A 23 -7.32 -9.06 51.12
N CYS A 24 -8.50 -8.76 50.75
CA CYS A 24 -9.64 -7.90 51.11
C CYS A 24 -9.91 -6.83 50.05
N GLY A 25 -11.12 -6.59 49.54
CA GLY A 25 -12.47 -6.97 49.86
C GLY A 25 -13.39 -5.86 49.32
N GLY A 26 -14.63 -6.20 48.89
CA GLY A 26 -15.65 -5.17 48.65
C GLY A 26 -16.53 -5.48 47.42
N SER A 27 -17.71 -6.00 47.71
CA SER A 27 -18.81 -6.36 46.82
C SER A 27 -19.53 -5.15 46.23
N SER A 28 -20.03 -5.29 44.98
CA SER A 28 -21.44 -5.00 44.66
C SER A 28 -21.75 -5.45 43.23
N ASP A 29 -22.86 -6.18 43.10
CA ASP A 29 -23.44 -6.71 41.87
C ASP A 29 -23.91 -5.62 40.91
N THR A 30 -23.71 -5.86 39.62
CA THR A 30 -24.73 -5.63 38.59
C THR A 30 -24.41 -6.43 37.33
N ASP A 31 -25.37 -7.23 36.89
CA ASP A 31 -25.41 -7.93 35.60
C ASP A 31 -25.28 -6.95 34.45
N ASP A 32 -24.45 -7.26 33.47
CA ASP A 32 -24.74 -6.94 32.07
C ASP A 32 -23.99 -7.88 31.12
N SER A 33 -24.77 -8.47 30.23
CA SER A 33 -24.37 -9.43 29.24
C SER A 33 -23.59 -8.74 28.11
N ALA A 34 -22.31 -9.04 27.96
CA ALA A 34 -21.53 -8.69 26.78
C ALA A 34 -21.11 -9.95 26.03
N SER A 35 -21.51 -10.01 24.77
CA SER A 35 -21.02 -10.99 23.78
C SER A 35 -19.52 -10.85 23.58
N PRO A 36 -18.81 -11.96 23.30
CA PRO A 36 -17.36 -11.90 23.14
C PRO A 36 -16.99 -11.30 21.78
N ALA A 37 -16.29 -10.17 21.81
CA ALA A 37 -15.54 -9.68 20.67
C ALA A 37 -14.40 -10.64 20.37
N ALA A 38 -14.28 -11.05 19.12
CA ALA A 38 -13.15 -11.82 18.64
C ALA A 38 -11.89 -10.97 18.73
N SER A 39 -11.06 -11.24 19.72
CA SER A 39 -9.70 -10.71 19.79
C SER A 39 -8.85 -11.46 18.75
N GLY A 40 -8.54 -10.79 17.65
CA GLY A 40 -7.44 -11.19 16.78
C GLY A 40 -6.15 -11.18 17.60
N ALA A 41 -5.59 -12.35 17.87
CA ALA A 41 -4.28 -12.46 18.46
C ALA A 41 -3.25 -11.97 17.43
N ALA A 42 -2.75 -10.75 17.62
CA ALA A 42 -1.52 -10.33 17.00
C ALA A 42 -0.42 -11.30 17.50
N SER A 43 0.16 -12.06 16.57
CA SER A 43 1.34 -12.85 16.82
C SER A 43 2.46 -11.86 17.16
N GLU A 44 2.82 -11.77 18.44
CA GLU A 44 4.08 -11.16 18.86
C GLU A 44 5.22 -12.01 18.29
N GLY A 45 5.67 -11.69 17.11
CA GLY A 45 6.92 -12.18 16.56
C GLY A 45 8.03 -11.78 17.52
N ALA A 46 8.68 -12.77 18.14
CA ALA A 46 9.81 -12.54 19.02
C ALA A 46 10.86 -11.69 18.29
N ALA A 47 11.02 -10.45 18.72
CA ALA A 47 12.13 -9.62 18.29
C ALA A 47 13.43 -10.36 18.65
N ALA A 48 14.14 -10.85 17.66
CA ALA A 48 15.53 -11.27 17.81
C ALA A 48 16.34 -9.99 18.11
N GLY A 49 16.44 -9.65 19.39
CA GLY A 49 17.17 -8.50 19.91
C GLY A 49 18.67 -8.75 19.83
N GLY A 50 19.27 -8.59 18.64
CA GLY A 50 20.68 -8.37 18.47
C GLY A 50 20.85 -7.08 17.69
N GLU A 51 21.73 -6.17 18.12
CA GLU A 51 22.15 -5.07 17.26
C GLU A 51 22.74 -5.70 16.00
N GLY A 52 22.10 -5.42 14.84
CA GLY A 52 22.55 -5.95 13.56
C GLY A 52 24.01 -5.58 13.32
N GLN A 53 24.80 -6.53 12.85
CA GLN A 53 26.21 -6.26 12.50
C GLN A 53 26.29 -5.73 11.07
N ALA A 54 27.20 -4.77 10.85
CA ALA A 54 27.49 -4.29 9.51
C ALA A 54 28.27 -5.37 8.73
N GLY A 55 27.95 -5.47 7.45
CA GLY A 55 28.61 -6.38 6.52
C GLY A 55 27.66 -7.26 5.73
N GLY A 56 28.20 -7.96 4.75
CA GLY A 56 27.47 -8.92 3.92
C GLY A 56 26.63 -8.28 2.82
N THR A 57 26.04 -9.14 2.01
CA THR A 57 25.17 -8.77 0.88
C THR A 57 23.78 -9.34 1.09
N LEU A 58 22.75 -8.51 0.94
CA LEU A 58 21.36 -8.96 0.89
C LEU A 58 20.89 -9.02 -0.56
N THR A 59 20.12 -10.06 -0.89
CA THR A 59 19.70 -10.34 -2.25
C THR A 59 18.17 -10.40 -2.34
N ILE A 60 17.60 -9.74 -3.34
CA ILE A 60 16.18 -9.84 -3.69
C ILE A 60 16.05 -10.64 -4.98
N LEU A 61 15.24 -11.70 -4.95
CA LEU A 61 14.91 -12.52 -6.11
C LEU A 61 13.59 -12.03 -6.71
N SER A 62 13.64 -11.43 -7.89
CA SER A 62 12.48 -10.80 -8.52
C SER A 62 12.09 -11.49 -9.83
N PRO A 63 10.79 -11.76 -10.04
CA PRO A 63 10.30 -12.23 -11.34
C PRO A 63 10.29 -11.11 -12.39
N ALA A 64 10.22 -9.85 -11.97
CA ALA A 64 10.31 -8.71 -12.86
C ALA A 64 11.66 -8.65 -13.56
N GLU A 65 11.68 -8.18 -14.81
CA GLU A 65 12.91 -8.02 -15.58
C GLU A 65 13.65 -6.69 -15.31
N GLN A 66 13.03 -5.83 -14.50
CA GLN A 66 13.57 -4.53 -14.04
C GLN A 66 12.66 -3.94 -12.96
N LEU A 67 13.10 -2.92 -12.22
CA LEU A 67 12.21 -2.00 -11.52
C LEU A 67 11.51 -1.10 -12.54
N LEU A 68 10.29 -0.62 -12.24
CA LEU A 68 9.54 0.24 -13.16
C LEU A 68 10.34 1.49 -13.51
N THR A 69 10.96 2.11 -12.51
CA THR A 69 11.83 3.27 -12.64
C THR A 69 12.70 3.41 -11.39
N LEU A 70 13.81 4.14 -11.51
CA LEU A 70 14.58 4.58 -10.36
C LEU A 70 14.47 6.11 -10.16
N ASP A 71 13.70 6.83 -11.00
CA ASP A 71 13.50 8.27 -10.87
C ASP A 71 12.61 8.60 -9.66
N PRO A 72 13.09 9.36 -8.64
CA PRO A 72 12.35 9.62 -7.41
C PRO A 72 11.03 10.38 -7.60
N GLN A 73 10.84 11.10 -8.72
CA GLN A 73 9.58 11.76 -9.03
C GLN A 73 8.58 10.86 -9.78
N VAL A 74 8.98 9.62 -10.14
CA VAL A 74 8.15 8.69 -10.91
C VAL A 74 7.90 7.38 -10.16
N VAL A 75 8.75 7.03 -9.17
CA VAL A 75 8.52 5.85 -8.31
C VAL A 75 7.20 6.00 -7.56
N TYR A 76 6.29 5.01 -7.73
CA TYR A 76 4.96 5.06 -7.13
C TYR A 76 4.41 3.71 -6.67
N THR A 77 5.19 2.65 -6.70
CA THR A 77 4.81 1.39 -6.07
C THR A 77 5.36 1.30 -4.65
N GLY A 78 4.55 0.85 -3.69
CA GLY A 78 4.96 0.82 -2.27
C GLY A 78 6.27 0.07 -2.03
N GLU A 79 6.46 -1.05 -2.72
CA GLU A 79 7.66 -1.87 -2.60
C GLU A 79 8.93 -1.15 -3.10
N ASP A 80 8.85 -0.50 -4.27
CA ASP A 80 9.98 0.26 -4.82
C ASP A 80 10.27 1.51 -3.99
N LEU A 81 9.22 2.20 -3.50
CA LEU A 81 9.35 3.34 -2.58
C LEU A 81 10.08 2.94 -1.29
N ALA A 82 9.69 1.80 -0.70
CA ALA A 82 10.34 1.29 0.51
C ALA A 82 11.82 0.98 0.29
N PHE A 83 12.15 0.26 -0.79
CA PHE A 83 13.51 -0.15 -1.09
C PHE A 83 14.41 1.02 -1.53
N LEU A 84 13.94 1.82 -2.50
CA LEU A 84 14.71 2.96 -3.00
C LEU A 84 14.83 4.05 -1.94
N GLY A 85 13.76 4.30 -1.17
CA GLY A 85 13.77 5.20 -0.02
C GLY A 85 14.71 4.75 1.11
N ALA A 86 14.95 3.46 1.27
CA ALA A 86 15.92 2.93 2.22
C ALA A 86 17.36 3.00 1.71
N THR A 87 17.58 3.11 0.40
CA THR A 87 18.90 2.89 -0.19
C THR A 87 19.48 4.10 -0.90
N ILE A 88 18.85 4.63 -1.93
CA ILE A 88 19.44 5.65 -2.80
C ILE A 88 18.73 7.00 -2.78
N GLN A 89 17.48 7.04 -2.29
CA GLN A 89 16.64 8.23 -2.31
C GLN A 89 16.26 8.65 -0.90
N ARG A 90 16.02 9.95 -0.71
CA ARG A 90 15.52 10.49 0.54
C ARG A 90 14.42 11.51 0.25
N SER A 91 13.42 11.56 1.11
CA SER A 91 12.33 12.55 1.11
C SER A 91 12.43 13.47 2.32
N LEU A 92 11.58 14.49 2.40
CA LEU A 92 11.59 15.43 3.54
C LEU A 92 11.23 14.73 4.85
N THR A 93 10.23 13.85 4.80
CA THR A 93 9.77 13.00 5.90
C THR A 93 9.80 11.54 5.46
N ALA A 94 9.76 10.62 6.42
CA ALA A 94 9.70 9.18 6.20
C ALA A 94 8.76 8.54 7.24
N TYR A 95 8.54 7.23 7.15
CA TYR A 95 7.76 6.50 8.14
C TYR A 95 8.67 5.78 9.13
N GLN A 96 8.29 5.76 10.40
CA GLN A 96 9.01 5.00 11.41
C GLN A 96 9.13 3.53 11.01
N VAL A 97 10.32 2.97 11.14
CA VAL A 97 10.56 1.55 10.88
C VAL A 97 10.29 0.77 12.14
N ALA A 98 9.08 0.28 12.29
CA ALA A 98 8.63 -0.46 13.45
C ALA A 98 7.63 -1.56 13.04
N PRO A 99 7.54 -2.67 13.79
CA PRO A 99 6.46 -3.62 13.65
C PRO A 99 5.15 -3.00 14.16
N GLY A 100 4.03 -3.36 13.54
CA GLY A 100 2.71 -2.83 13.89
C GLY A 100 2.28 -1.63 13.05
N ASP A 101 0.96 -1.57 12.79
CA ASP A 101 0.41 -0.61 11.83
C ASP A 101 0.51 0.84 12.33
N ALA A 102 0.22 1.09 13.60
CA ALA A 102 0.22 2.45 14.15
C ALA A 102 1.63 3.06 14.21
N GLU A 103 2.60 2.28 14.70
CA GLU A 103 3.99 2.72 14.79
C GLU A 103 4.64 2.81 13.42
N GLY A 104 4.41 1.79 12.55
CA GLY A 104 5.01 1.69 11.22
C GLY A 104 4.49 2.72 10.22
N THR A 105 3.38 3.42 10.54
CA THR A 105 2.82 4.51 9.74
C THR A 105 3.01 5.89 10.36
N THR A 106 3.70 5.98 11.49
CA THR A 106 4.04 7.26 12.12
C THR A 106 5.10 7.99 11.32
N LEU A 107 4.86 9.27 10.99
CA LEU A 107 5.86 10.10 10.32
C LEU A 107 7.04 10.42 11.22
N VAL A 108 8.22 10.37 10.64
CA VAL A 108 9.49 10.79 11.25
C VAL A 108 10.25 11.73 10.31
N PRO A 109 11.11 12.60 10.85
CA PRO A 109 11.99 13.44 10.03
C PRO A 109 12.99 12.60 9.21
N ASP A 110 13.24 12.97 7.93
CA ASP A 110 14.31 12.38 7.09
C ASP A 110 15.29 13.46 6.61
N MET A 111 15.16 14.01 5.40
CA MET A 111 15.98 15.15 4.99
C MET A 111 15.66 16.40 5.79
N ALA A 112 14.45 16.55 6.29
CA ALA A 112 14.11 17.57 7.27
C ALA A 112 14.53 17.17 8.68
N THR A 113 14.63 18.13 9.59
CA THR A 113 14.85 17.93 11.04
C THR A 113 13.55 17.79 11.82
N ASP A 114 12.43 18.05 11.16
CA ASP A 114 11.05 18.02 11.68
C ASP A 114 10.12 17.35 10.68
N THR A 115 8.87 17.15 11.06
CA THR A 115 7.81 16.62 10.17
C THR A 115 6.97 17.70 9.52
N GLY A 116 7.49 18.93 9.47
CA GLY A 116 6.85 20.07 8.87
C GLY A 116 5.98 20.88 9.85
N THR A 117 5.94 22.18 9.63
CA THR A 117 5.11 23.12 10.39
C THR A 117 4.07 23.74 9.46
N ALA A 118 2.80 23.48 9.79
CA ALA A 118 1.67 24.09 9.08
C ALA A 118 1.34 25.45 9.66
N THR A 119 1.08 26.42 8.77
CA THR A 119 0.58 27.75 9.09
C THR A 119 -0.52 28.14 8.09
N ASN A 120 -1.13 29.31 8.25
CA ASN A 120 -2.17 29.78 7.34
C ASN A 120 -3.29 28.74 7.13
N GLU A 121 -3.79 28.17 8.25
CA GLU A 121 -4.85 27.16 8.21
C GLU A 121 -4.51 25.93 7.35
N GLY A 122 -3.25 25.47 7.36
CA GLY A 122 -2.79 24.32 6.59
C GLY A 122 -2.50 24.59 5.11
N LYS A 123 -2.49 25.86 4.68
CA LYS A 123 -2.13 26.26 3.32
C LYS A 123 -0.64 26.57 3.12
N THR A 124 0.12 26.68 4.20
CA THR A 124 1.56 26.93 4.11
C THR A 124 2.29 25.94 5.00
N TRP A 125 3.23 25.21 4.42
CA TRP A 125 4.04 24.22 5.13
C TRP A 125 5.52 24.55 4.99
N ALA A 126 6.25 24.51 6.10
CA ALA A 126 7.68 24.75 6.15
C ALA A 126 8.41 23.55 6.75
N PHE A 127 9.57 23.19 6.17
CA PHE A 127 10.43 22.10 6.62
C PHE A 127 11.87 22.62 6.75
N THR A 128 12.50 22.33 7.90
CA THR A 128 13.90 22.71 8.17
C THR A 128 14.82 21.59 7.69
N LEU A 129 15.71 21.86 6.73
CA LEU A 129 16.61 20.86 6.15
C LEU A 129 17.78 20.55 7.09
N ARG A 130 18.21 19.28 7.10
CA ARG A 130 19.42 18.83 7.80
C ARG A 130 20.68 19.38 7.18
N ASP A 131 21.69 19.58 8.01
CA ASP A 131 23.05 19.86 7.59
C ASP A 131 23.79 18.58 7.21
N GLY A 132 24.83 18.72 6.38
CA GLY A 132 25.79 17.65 6.09
C GLY A 132 25.31 16.58 5.13
N MET A 133 24.13 16.73 4.53
CA MET A 133 23.67 15.82 3.47
C MET A 133 24.51 15.99 2.20
N LYS A 134 24.94 14.87 1.63
CA LYS A 134 25.80 14.84 0.42
C LYS A 134 25.21 13.99 -0.68
N TRP A 135 25.45 14.39 -1.91
CA TRP A 135 25.33 13.54 -3.09
C TRP A 135 26.47 12.53 -3.16
N GLU A 136 26.31 11.47 -3.96
CA GLU A 136 27.33 10.44 -4.19
C GLU A 136 28.60 10.94 -4.89
N ASP A 137 28.63 12.19 -5.38
CA ASP A 137 29.81 12.89 -5.91
C ASP A 137 30.49 13.81 -4.88
N GLY A 138 29.98 13.85 -3.65
CA GLY A 138 30.49 14.63 -2.52
C GLY A 138 30.00 16.06 -2.43
N LYS A 139 29.18 16.54 -3.37
CA LYS A 139 28.55 17.88 -3.26
C LYS A 139 27.47 17.89 -2.20
N ASP A 140 27.17 19.08 -1.67
CA ASP A 140 26.08 19.26 -0.72
C ASP A 140 24.73 19.08 -1.40
N VAL A 141 23.79 18.42 -0.71
CA VAL A 141 22.36 18.46 -1.03
C VAL A 141 21.79 19.77 -0.48
N THR A 142 21.16 20.55 -1.33
CA THR A 142 20.69 21.90 -1.01
C THR A 142 19.16 22.02 -1.08
N CYS A 143 18.62 23.10 -0.51
CA CYS A 143 17.22 23.44 -0.67
C CYS A 143 16.83 23.58 -2.16
N ALA A 144 17.71 24.13 -2.98
CA ALA A 144 17.48 24.27 -4.42
C ALA A 144 17.35 22.91 -5.12
N ASP A 145 18.05 21.86 -4.66
CA ASP A 145 17.92 20.51 -5.21
C ASP A 145 16.55 19.90 -4.86
N VAL A 146 16.03 20.17 -3.65
CA VAL A 146 14.67 19.75 -3.26
C VAL A 146 13.63 20.48 -4.10
N ALA A 147 13.73 21.81 -4.21
CA ALA A 147 12.81 22.61 -5.03
C ALA A 147 12.85 22.15 -6.50
N TYR A 148 14.05 21.89 -7.05
CA TYR A 148 14.21 21.37 -8.40
C TYR A 148 13.58 19.98 -8.57
N GLY A 149 13.76 19.08 -7.62
CA GLY A 149 13.11 17.77 -7.63
C GLY A 149 11.58 17.89 -7.70
N VAL A 150 11.00 18.76 -6.86
CA VAL A 150 9.55 19.03 -6.86
C VAL A 150 9.09 19.62 -8.20
N SER A 151 9.86 20.56 -8.77
CA SER A 151 9.53 21.21 -10.05
C SER A 151 9.38 20.21 -11.19
N ARG A 152 10.14 19.08 -11.15
CA ARG A 152 10.11 18.04 -12.18
C ARG A 152 8.76 17.29 -12.27
N GLN A 153 7.94 17.31 -11.21
CA GLN A 153 6.59 16.75 -11.29
C GLN A 153 5.71 17.44 -12.34
N PHE A 154 6.04 18.70 -12.69
CA PHE A 154 5.35 19.48 -13.70
C PHE A 154 5.80 19.18 -15.14
N ASP A 155 6.89 18.45 -15.34
CA ASP A 155 7.27 17.89 -16.64
C ASP A 155 6.40 16.66 -16.97
N VAL A 156 5.09 16.84 -17.05
CA VAL A 156 4.07 15.77 -17.06
C VAL A 156 4.32 14.71 -18.14
N GLY A 157 4.88 15.10 -19.28
CA GLY A 157 5.24 14.18 -20.36
C GLY A 157 6.45 13.26 -20.03
N LEU A 158 7.28 13.66 -19.09
CA LEU A 158 8.50 12.94 -18.69
C LEU A 158 8.34 12.18 -17.36
N THR A 159 7.41 12.63 -16.51
CA THR A 159 7.13 12.03 -15.18
C THR A 159 5.81 11.29 -15.14
N GLN A 160 5.30 10.88 -16.28
CA GLN A 160 4.04 10.16 -16.40
C GLN A 160 4.04 8.88 -15.56
N GLY A 161 2.97 8.69 -14.78
CA GLY A 161 2.79 7.52 -13.90
C GLY A 161 3.36 7.70 -12.50
N GLY A 162 4.02 8.81 -12.20
CA GLY A 162 4.46 9.17 -10.86
C GLY A 162 3.38 9.84 -10.02
N PRO A 163 3.67 10.11 -8.73
CA PRO A 163 2.78 10.87 -7.85
C PRO A 163 2.64 12.31 -8.34
N VAL A 164 1.42 12.84 -8.27
CA VAL A 164 1.09 14.17 -8.81
C VAL A 164 0.79 15.21 -7.73
N TYR A 165 1.23 14.98 -6.50
CA TYR A 165 0.87 15.82 -5.35
C TYR A 165 1.40 17.25 -5.42
N GLY A 166 2.57 17.46 -6.01
CA GLY A 166 3.06 18.82 -6.30
C GLY A 166 2.14 19.57 -7.26
N VAL A 167 1.72 18.91 -8.33
CA VAL A 167 0.79 19.50 -9.32
C VAL A 167 -0.60 19.73 -8.72
N THR A 168 -1.06 18.85 -7.83
CA THR A 168 -2.39 18.91 -7.23
C THR A 168 -2.51 19.99 -6.15
N TYR A 169 -1.49 20.14 -5.31
CA TYR A 169 -1.61 20.93 -4.08
C TYR A 169 -0.89 22.27 -4.10
N LEU A 170 0.18 22.43 -4.89
CA LEU A 170 0.89 23.71 -4.91
C LEU A 170 0.01 24.84 -5.47
N ASP A 171 0.15 26.04 -4.92
CA ASP A 171 -0.62 27.24 -5.34
C ASP A 171 -0.13 27.78 -6.68
N ILE A 172 -0.33 26.97 -7.72
CA ILE A 172 0.01 27.27 -9.11
C ILE A 172 -1.29 27.27 -9.92
N PRO A 173 -1.64 28.37 -10.60
CA PRO A 173 -2.85 28.45 -11.41
C PRO A 173 -2.89 27.39 -12.53
N THR A 174 -4.11 26.98 -12.89
CA THR A 174 -4.37 26.10 -14.03
C THR A 174 -4.90 26.86 -15.24
N ASN A 175 -4.68 26.30 -16.42
CA ASN A 175 -5.28 26.73 -17.68
C ASN A 175 -6.75 26.26 -17.77
N GLU A 176 -7.47 26.70 -18.81
CA GLU A 176 -8.87 26.30 -19.04
C GLU A 176 -9.05 24.79 -19.26
N ASP A 177 -8.02 24.10 -19.73
CA ASP A 177 -8.00 22.65 -19.93
C ASP A 177 -7.60 21.85 -18.66
N GLY A 178 -7.38 22.54 -17.53
CA GLY A 178 -6.97 21.95 -16.26
C GLY A 178 -5.46 21.69 -16.13
N SER A 179 -4.65 21.93 -17.16
CA SER A 179 -3.20 21.83 -17.07
C SER A 179 -2.60 22.97 -16.23
N SER A 180 -1.44 22.71 -15.59
CA SER A 180 -0.73 23.76 -14.84
C SER A 180 -0.19 24.86 -15.75
N GLN A 181 -0.22 26.13 -15.29
CA GLN A 181 0.43 27.24 -15.98
C GLN A 181 1.97 27.21 -15.83
N TYR A 182 2.50 26.46 -14.87
CA TYR A 182 3.92 26.11 -14.82
C TYR A 182 4.14 24.82 -15.59
N GLY A 183 4.97 24.84 -16.60
CA GLY A 183 5.19 23.70 -17.50
C GLY A 183 6.39 22.83 -17.14
N GLY A 184 6.92 22.94 -15.91
CA GLY A 184 8.10 22.20 -15.45
C GLY A 184 9.44 22.83 -15.88
N PRO A 185 10.56 22.34 -15.32
CA PRO A 185 11.88 22.90 -15.59
C PRO A 185 12.34 22.69 -17.05
N SER A 186 11.84 21.68 -17.75
CA SER A 186 12.16 21.46 -19.17
C SER A 186 11.58 22.52 -20.08
N SER A 187 10.42 23.08 -19.77
CA SER A 187 9.80 24.14 -20.55
C SER A 187 10.21 25.54 -20.09
N GLY A 188 10.45 25.72 -18.81
CA GLY A 188 10.71 26.99 -18.14
C GLY A 188 9.54 27.97 -18.15
N THR A 189 8.36 27.57 -18.66
CA THR A 189 7.17 28.42 -18.72
C THR A 189 6.59 28.60 -17.32
N GLY A 190 6.34 29.83 -16.87
CA GLY A 190 5.71 30.14 -15.59
C GLY A 190 6.59 29.87 -14.38
N GLN A 191 7.92 29.96 -14.51
CA GLN A 191 8.87 29.71 -13.40
C GLN A 191 8.57 30.59 -12.17
N GLU A 192 8.16 31.84 -12.38
CA GLU A 192 7.78 32.75 -11.30
C GLU A 192 6.59 32.28 -10.47
N LEU A 193 5.70 31.49 -11.07
CA LEU A 193 4.56 30.87 -10.35
C LEU A 193 5.05 29.75 -9.43
N PHE A 194 5.98 28.96 -9.93
CA PHE A 194 6.62 27.90 -9.12
C PHE A 194 7.44 28.50 -7.97
N ASP A 195 8.25 29.54 -8.25
CA ASP A 195 9.08 30.20 -7.23
C ASP A 195 8.23 30.87 -6.13
N ALA A 196 6.99 31.29 -6.45
CA ALA A 196 6.04 31.80 -5.46
C ALA A 196 5.41 30.67 -4.62
N ALA A 197 5.22 29.49 -5.20
CA ALA A 197 4.64 28.35 -4.52
C ALA A 197 5.67 27.56 -3.70
N VAL A 198 6.95 27.52 -4.13
CA VAL A 198 8.04 26.76 -3.48
C VAL A 198 9.24 27.68 -3.28
N ALA A 199 9.54 28.01 -2.02
CA ALA A 199 10.58 28.97 -1.68
C ALA A 199 11.61 28.40 -0.71
N CYS A 200 12.89 28.65 -0.98
CA CYS A 200 13.99 28.45 -0.04
C CYS A 200 14.25 29.75 0.74
N SER A 201 14.51 29.63 2.06
CA SER A 201 15.00 30.75 2.86
C SER A 201 16.37 31.25 2.36
N GLU A 202 16.73 32.50 2.66
CA GLU A 202 18.00 33.10 2.21
C GLU A 202 19.24 32.30 2.66
N ASP A 203 19.18 31.64 3.82
CA ASP A 203 20.25 30.79 4.35
C ASP A 203 20.20 29.34 3.81
N GLY A 204 19.21 29.03 2.96
CA GLY A 204 19.02 27.70 2.37
C GLY A 204 18.61 26.60 3.35
N LYS A 205 18.22 26.96 4.59
CA LYS A 205 17.89 25.97 5.63
C LYS A 205 16.43 25.54 5.67
N THR A 206 15.53 26.36 5.12
CA THR A 206 14.09 26.08 5.15
C THR A 206 13.52 26.07 3.76
N ILE A 207 12.75 25.04 3.45
CA ILE A 207 11.89 25.00 2.27
C ILE A 207 10.45 25.22 2.70
N THR A 208 9.75 26.10 1.97
CA THR A 208 8.34 26.46 2.24
C THR A 208 7.51 26.14 1.00
N PHE A 209 6.36 25.49 1.23
CA PHE A 209 5.35 25.20 0.21
C PHE A 209 4.08 26.00 0.49
N ASN A 210 3.60 26.74 -0.47
CA ASN A 210 2.31 27.41 -0.47
C ASN A 210 1.32 26.58 -1.27
N LEU A 211 0.15 26.28 -0.67
CA LEU A 211 -0.84 25.36 -1.22
C LEU A 211 -2.10 26.10 -1.65
N ASN A 212 -2.76 25.61 -2.68
CA ASN A 212 -4.00 26.16 -3.22
C ASN A 212 -5.21 25.98 -2.29
N GLN A 213 -5.14 25.03 -1.35
CA GLN A 213 -6.16 24.74 -0.34
C GLN A 213 -5.52 24.24 0.96
N PRO A 214 -6.26 24.20 2.09
CA PRO A 214 -5.81 23.46 3.27
C PRO A 214 -5.55 21.99 2.94
N VAL A 215 -4.37 21.48 3.33
CA VAL A 215 -4.01 20.05 3.22
C VAL A 215 -3.45 19.61 4.57
N PRO A 216 -4.27 19.07 5.46
CA PRO A 216 -3.87 18.73 6.85
C PRO A 216 -2.75 17.71 6.94
N ASP A 217 -2.65 16.85 5.94
CA ASP A 217 -1.72 15.73 5.82
C ASP A 217 -0.64 15.95 4.73
N PHE A 218 -0.35 17.20 4.38
CA PHE A 218 0.68 17.50 3.36
C PHE A 218 2.07 16.96 3.73
N ASN A 219 2.36 16.85 5.02
CA ASN A 219 3.60 16.25 5.52
C ASN A 219 3.72 14.73 5.23
N TYR A 220 2.62 14.05 4.95
CA TYR A 220 2.63 12.70 4.37
C TYR A 220 2.85 12.76 2.86
N ALA A 221 2.20 13.69 2.17
CA ALA A 221 2.33 13.83 0.71
C ALA A 221 3.79 14.06 0.28
N VAL A 222 4.60 14.75 1.10
CA VAL A 222 6.02 14.99 0.80
C VAL A 222 6.91 13.76 0.90
N THR A 223 6.40 12.60 1.32
CA THR A 223 7.10 11.31 1.18
C THR A 223 7.12 10.82 -0.29
N LEU A 224 6.29 11.41 -1.15
CA LEU A 224 6.01 10.96 -2.52
C LEU A 224 6.38 12.04 -3.55
N GLY A 225 7.48 11.84 -4.28
CA GLY A 225 7.89 12.73 -5.34
C GLY A 225 8.50 14.08 -4.91
N PHE A 226 8.74 14.30 -3.61
CA PHE A 226 9.39 15.51 -3.08
C PHE A 226 10.87 15.29 -2.71
N SER A 227 11.49 14.29 -3.29
CA SER A 227 12.90 14.00 -3.13
C SER A 227 13.76 15.04 -3.86
N ALA A 228 14.96 15.31 -3.32
CA ALA A 228 15.94 16.15 -3.97
C ALA A 228 16.44 15.53 -5.29
N VAL A 229 16.70 16.38 -6.27
CA VAL A 229 17.39 16.04 -7.54
C VAL A 229 18.37 17.15 -7.86
N PRO A 230 19.62 16.85 -8.23
CA PRO A 230 20.59 17.89 -8.60
C PRO A 230 20.06 18.75 -9.75
N ALA A 231 20.14 20.07 -9.62
CA ALA A 231 19.65 21.01 -10.61
C ALA A 231 20.23 20.72 -12.00
N GLY A 232 19.37 20.70 -13.02
CA GLY A 232 19.72 20.41 -14.41
C GLY A 232 19.66 18.93 -14.81
N MET A 233 19.36 18.01 -13.90
CA MET A 233 19.12 16.60 -14.21
C MET A 233 17.69 16.42 -14.75
N VAL A 234 17.56 16.41 -16.07
CA VAL A 234 16.26 16.30 -16.77
C VAL A 234 15.65 14.91 -16.53
N ALA A 235 14.35 14.85 -16.31
CA ALA A 235 13.61 13.60 -16.26
C ALA A 235 13.69 12.84 -17.60
N GLY A 236 13.53 11.53 -17.56
CA GLY A 236 13.58 10.67 -18.73
C GLY A 236 14.39 9.40 -18.49
N GLU A 237 14.50 8.58 -19.52
CA GLU A 237 15.05 7.22 -19.40
C GLU A 237 16.50 7.20 -18.90
N GLU A 238 17.34 8.16 -19.31
CA GLU A 238 18.74 8.20 -18.87
C GLU A 238 18.84 8.41 -17.36
N TYR A 239 18.11 9.40 -16.82
CA TYR A 239 18.07 9.65 -15.37
C TYR A 239 17.38 8.52 -14.62
N ALA A 240 16.28 7.98 -15.15
CA ALA A 240 15.55 6.87 -14.56
C ALA A 240 16.34 5.56 -14.44
N ASN A 241 17.40 5.41 -15.22
CA ASN A 241 18.31 4.25 -15.13
C ASN A 241 19.47 4.47 -14.16
N LYS A 242 19.84 5.72 -13.88
CA LYS A 242 20.97 6.05 -13.00
C LYS A 242 20.75 7.40 -12.30
N PRO A 243 19.77 7.50 -11.39
CA PRO A 243 19.63 8.71 -10.60
C PRO A 243 20.81 8.91 -9.66
N MET A 244 21.12 10.17 -9.36
CA MET A 244 22.11 10.52 -8.33
C MET A 244 21.58 10.13 -6.95
N SER A 245 22.41 9.47 -6.15
CA SER A 245 22.05 9.06 -4.79
C SER A 245 22.42 10.12 -3.76
N ASN A 246 21.51 10.37 -2.82
CA ASN A 246 21.75 11.06 -1.55
C ASN A 246 21.50 10.16 -0.33
N GLY A 247 21.28 8.88 -0.57
CA GLY A 247 21.12 7.83 0.44
C GLY A 247 22.41 7.10 0.77
N PRO A 248 22.34 6.06 1.63
CA PRO A 248 23.49 5.29 2.09
C PRO A 248 24.15 4.40 1.01
N TYR A 249 23.48 4.18 -0.10
CA TYR A 249 24.00 3.38 -1.20
C TYR A 249 23.95 4.15 -2.52
N LYS A 250 24.73 3.70 -3.50
CA LYS A 250 24.74 4.18 -4.88
C LYS A 250 24.73 3.03 -5.86
N ILE A 251 24.29 3.30 -7.08
CA ILE A 251 24.18 2.31 -8.14
C ILE A 251 25.59 2.01 -8.68
N SER A 252 26.02 0.75 -8.53
CA SER A 252 27.24 0.21 -9.13
C SER A 252 26.97 -0.43 -10.48
N GLU A 253 25.85 -1.15 -10.61
CA GLU A 253 25.45 -1.82 -11.84
C GLU A 253 23.92 -1.82 -11.95
N TYR A 254 23.40 -1.58 -13.16
CA TYR A 254 22.00 -1.79 -13.49
C TYR A 254 21.88 -2.36 -14.90
N SER A 255 21.47 -3.62 -14.98
CA SER A 255 21.19 -4.32 -16.23
C SER A 255 19.78 -4.89 -16.19
N LYS A 256 19.00 -4.63 -17.22
CA LYS A 256 17.59 -5.04 -17.36
C LYS A 256 17.48 -6.38 -18.07
N GLY A 257 16.31 -7.00 -17.98
CA GLY A 257 15.99 -8.24 -18.66
C GLY A 257 16.25 -9.48 -17.82
N LYS A 258 15.92 -10.65 -18.38
CA LYS A 258 16.12 -11.94 -17.72
C LYS A 258 17.61 -12.19 -17.43
N GLY A 259 17.93 -12.40 -16.16
CA GLY A 259 19.31 -12.54 -15.68
C GLY A 259 20.03 -11.20 -15.50
N GLY A 260 19.32 -10.07 -15.66
CA GLY A 260 19.81 -8.75 -15.29
C GLY A 260 19.86 -8.57 -13.78
N LYS A 261 20.46 -7.47 -13.33
CA LYS A 261 20.59 -7.14 -11.90
C LYS A 261 20.71 -5.64 -11.65
N LEU A 262 20.30 -5.23 -10.46
CA LEU A 262 20.65 -3.96 -9.85
C LEU A 262 21.59 -4.25 -8.68
N VAL A 263 22.78 -3.64 -8.68
CA VAL A 263 23.76 -3.76 -7.60
C VAL A 263 23.97 -2.39 -6.98
N LEU A 264 23.69 -2.30 -5.68
CA LEU A 264 23.93 -1.12 -4.88
C LEU A 264 25.12 -1.37 -3.95
N VAL A 265 26.06 -0.42 -3.91
CA VAL A 265 27.21 -0.42 -3.01
C VAL A 265 27.17 0.80 -2.11
N ARG A 266 27.90 0.81 -1.02
CA ARG A 266 27.94 1.94 -0.09
C ARG A 266 28.28 3.25 -0.79
N ASN A 267 27.56 4.30 -0.43
CA ASN A 267 27.90 5.68 -0.79
C ASN A 267 28.87 6.23 0.25
N GLU A 268 30.11 6.47 -0.14
CA GLU A 268 31.18 6.93 0.75
C GLU A 268 30.99 8.34 1.30
N PHE A 269 30.09 9.13 0.72
CA PHE A 269 29.78 10.48 1.19
C PHE A 269 28.56 10.55 2.12
N TRP A 270 27.84 9.43 2.25
CA TRP A 270 26.76 9.34 3.23
C TRP A 270 27.30 9.09 4.64
N THR A 271 26.73 9.75 5.65
CA THR A 271 27.10 9.55 7.05
C THR A 271 25.87 9.42 7.95
N PRO A 272 25.94 8.61 9.04
CA PRO A 272 24.83 8.46 9.99
C PRO A 272 24.44 9.76 10.68
N GLU A 273 25.37 10.72 10.82
CA GLU A 273 25.12 12.03 11.46
C GLU A 273 24.12 12.86 10.64
N SER A 274 24.16 12.71 9.30
CA SER A 274 23.21 13.38 8.41
C SER A 274 21.91 12.57 8.19
N ASP A 275 21.85 11.33 8.69
CA ASP A 275 20.73 10.40 8.48
C ASP A 275 20.52 9.47 9.69
N PRO A 276 19.85 9.94 10.74
CA PRO A 276 19.58 9.10 11.91
C PRO A 276 18.57 7.98 11.66
N TYR A 277 17.95 7.99 10.50
CA TYR A 277 16.85 7.09 10.14
C TYR A 277 17.34 5.73 9.61
N ARG A 278 18.32 5.72 8.69
CA ARG A 278 18.85 4.51 8.05
C ARG A 278 20.05 3.96 8.80
N LYS A 279 20.08 2.64 9.04
CA LYS A 279 21.23 1.98 9.67
C LYS A 279 22.33 1.60 8.68
N ALA A 280 21.97 1.37 7.41
CA ALA A 280 22.89 1.03 6.33
C ALA A 280 23.86 -0.12 6.70
N LEU A 281 23.35 -1.22 7.25
CA LEU A 281 24.18 -2.31 7.77
C LEU A 281 24.77 -3.22 6.69
N PRO A 282 24.05 -3.63 5.61
CA PRO A 282 24.66 -4.43 4.53
C PRO A 282 25.77 -3.67 3.80
N ASP A 283 26.78 -4.38 3.30
CA ASP A 283 27.80 -3.78 2.41
C ASP A 283 27.24 -3.51 1.02
N SER A 284 26.30 -4.34 0.58
CA SER A 284 25.68 -4.23 -0.73
C SER A 284 24.28 -4.83 -0.75
N TRP A 285 23.50 -4.38 -1.72
CA TRP A 285 22.22 -4.95 -2.10
C TRP A 285 22.27 -5.45 -3.54
N VAL A 286 21.65 -6.59 -3.81
CA VAL A 286 21.54 -7.15 -5.16
C VAL A 286 20.09 -7.49 -5.46
N PHE A 287 19.51 -6.90 -6.48
CA PHE A 287 18.29 -7.39 -7.12
C PHE A 287 18.69 -8.29 -8.28
N ASN A 288 18.21 -9.53 -8.27
CA ASN A 288 18.33 -10.44 -9.40
C ASN A 288 17.01 -10.48 -10.17
N PHE A 289 17.01 -10.07 -11.43
CA PHE A 289 15.82 -9.95 -12.27
C PHE A 289 15.53 -11.18 -13.11
N GLY A 290 14.26 -11.35 -13.45
CA GLY A 290 13.77 -12.41 -14.34
C GLY A 290 13.93 -13.81 -13.77
N ILE A 291 13.88 -13.94 -12.43
CA ILE A 291 13.82 -15.24 -11.75
C ILE A 291 12.35 -15.67 -11.75
N GLU A 292 12.09 -16.86 -12.28
CA GLU A 292 10.73 -17.40 -12.28
C GLU A 292 10.22 -17.55 -10.84
N GLU A 293 8.96 -17.17 -10.58
CA GLU A 293 8.41 -17.02 -9.23
C GLU A 293 8.55 -18.29 -8.38
N THR A 294 8.17 -19.45 -8.93
CA THR A 294 8.26 -20.71 -8.19
C THR A 294 9.71 -21.14 -7.92
N VAL A 295 10.64 -20.74 -8.79
CA VAL A 295 12.08 -20.97 -8.60
C VAL A 295 12.62 -20.07 -7.48
N ALA A 296 12.21 -18.79 -7.45
CA ALA A 296 12.59 -17.88 -6.38
C ALA A 296 12.09 -18.37 -5.03
N ASP A 297 10.81 -18.77 -4.93
CA ASP A 297 10.23 -19.35 -3.72
C ASP A 297 11.00 -20.57 -3.23
N GLN A 298 11.26 -21.53 -4.12
CA GLN A 298 11.96 -22.76 -3.77
C GLN A 298 13.38 -22.50 -3.27
N ARG A 299 14.12 -21.55 -3.83
CA ARG A 299 15.46 -21.18 -3.38
C ARG A 299 15.42 -20.68 -1.94
N VAL A 300 14.51 -19.74 -1.61
CA VAL A 300 14.40 -19.21 -0.24
C VAL A 300 13.81 -20.23 0.72
N ILE A 301 12.89 -21.10 0.28
CA ILE A 301 12.38 -22.22 1.10
C ILE A 301 13.51 -23.20 1.46
N GLN A 302 14.36 -23.57 0.48
CA GLN A 302 15.49 -24.50 0.70
C GLN A 302 16.59 -23.92 1.57
N ASP A 303 16.73 -22.60 1.61
CA ASP A 303 17.60 -21.88 2.54
C ASP A 303 19.05 -22.38 2.54
N SER A 304 19.68 -22.49 1.40
CA SER A 304 21.01 -23.07 1.26
C SER A 304 22.03 -22.14 0.60
N GLY A 305 23.26 -22.13 1.11
CA GLY A 305 24.34 -21.31 0.57
C GLY A 305 24.02 -19.81 0.61
N ASP A 306 24.17 -19.13 -0.53
CA ASP A 306 23.90 -17.69 -0.65
C ASP A 306 22.41 -17.34 -0.55
N ASP A 307 21.51 -18.31 -0.77
CA ASP A 307 20.07 -18.10 -0.65
C ASP A 307 19.62 -17.90 0.80
N GLN A 308 20.48 -18.19 1.79
CA GLN A 308 20.25 -17.80 3.19
C GLN A 308 20.22 -16.27 3.39
N TYR A 309 20.75 -15.50 2.47
CA TYR A 309 20.73 -14.04 2.46
C TYR A 309 19.75 -13.46 1.44
N ALA A 310 18.94 -14.33 0.83
CA ALA A 310 17.98 -13.94 -0.19
C ALA A 310 16.57 -13.73 0.40
N MET A 311 15.75 -12.98 -0.35
CA MET A 311 14.34 -12.76 -0.01
C MET A 311 13.48 -12.70 -1.27
N VAL A 312 12.20 -13.06 -1.11
CA VAL A 312 11.14 -12.86 -2.10
C VAL A 312 10.10 -11.89 -1.56
N GLN A 313 9.68 -10.97 -2.42
CA GLN A 313 8.76 -9.89 -2.06
C GLN A 313 7.29 -10.32 -2.11
N SER A 314 6.99 -11.46 -2.72
CA SER A 314 5.68 -12.09 -2.74
C SER A 314 5.85 -13.59 -2.98
N LEU A 315 5.10 -14.43 -2.28
CA LEU A 315 5.07 -15.87 -2.48
C LEU A 315 3.96 -16.24 -3.47
N THR A 316 4.23 -17.25 -4.30
CA THR A 316 3.18 -17.84 -5.14
C THR A 316 2.13 -18.54 -4.28
N THR A 317 0.89 -18.59 -4.76
CA THR A 317 -0.22 -19.28 -4.09
C THR A 317 0.13 -20.75 -3.74
N ALA A 318 0.93 -21.41 -4.58
CA ALA A 318 1.37 -22.79 -4.34
C ALA A 318 2.33 -22.93 -3.15
N SER A 319 3.12 -21.90 -2.86
CA SER A 319 4.09 -21.89 -1.76
C SER A 319 3.46 -21.51 -0.40
N LEU A 320 2.29 -20.87 -0.39
CA LEU A 320 1.65 -20.40 0.85
C LEU A 320 1.41 -21.49 1.88
N PRO A 321 0.80 -22.65 1.57
CA PRO A 321 0.62 -23.70 2.57
C PRO A 321 1.95 -24.23 3.10
N ILE A 322 2.97 -24.35 2.23
CA ILE A 322 4.30 -24.86 2.62
C ILE A 322 4.92 -23.94 3.69
N VAL A 323 4.84 -22.62 3.47
CA VAL A 323 5.50 -21.63 4.33
C VAL A 323 4.67 -21.31 5.58
N PHE A 324 3.32 -21.23 5.44
CA PHE A 324 2.47 -20.72 6.52
C PHE A 324 1.89 -21.80 7.42
N GLU A 325 1.86 -23.05 6.99
CA GLU A 325 1.45 -24.17 7.85
C GLU A 325 2.63 -24.81 8.60
N ASP A 326 3.88 -24.58 8.17
CA ASP A 326 5.08 -25.10 8.84
C ASP A 326 5.67 -24.04 9.81
N PRO A 327 5.69 -24.31 11.14
CA PRO A 327 6.27 -23.41 12.14
C PRO A 327 7.76 -23.09 11.92
N ALA A 328 8.50 -23.92 11.17
CA ALA A 328 9.91 -23.68 10.87
C ALA A 328 10.16 -22.35 10.12
N PHE A 329 9.15 -21.82 9.44
CA PHE A 329 9.26 -20.56 8.71
C PHE A 329 8.80 -19.33 9.51
N GLU A 330 8.26 -19.49 10.73
CA GLU A 330 7.63 -18.41 11.49
C GLU A 330 8.54 -17.19 11.69
N SER A 331 9.82 -17.40 11.95
CA SER A 331 10.80 -16.32 12.14
C SER A 331 11.30 -15.67 10.84
N ARG A 332 10.92 -16.20 9.68
CA ARG A 332 11.44 -15.79 8.37
C ARG A 332 10.35 -15.27 7.43
N ARG A 333 9.08 -15.39 7.80
CA ARG A 333 7.92 -15.03 6.99
C ARG A 333 7.25 -13.75 7.45
N ILE A 334 6.62 -13.05 6.53
CA ILE A 334 5.70 -11.95 6.80
C ILE A 334 4.31 -12.38 6.35
N ASP A 335 3.30 -12.13 7.19
CA ASP A 335 1.88 -12.23 6.88
C ASP A 335 1.19 -11.00 7.44
N ALA A 336 0.99 -9.99 6.61
CA ALA A 336 0.42 -8.71 7.01
C ALA A 336 -0.52 -8.20 5.93
N PHE A 337 -1.35 -7.23 6.26
CA PHE A 337 -2.12 -6.52 5.24
C PHE A 337 -1.16 -5.82 4.26
N ASP A 338 -1.42 -5.99 2.97
CA ASP A 338 -0.88 -5.12 1.93
C ASP A 338 -1.61 -3.76 1.94
N PRO A 339 -1.20 -2.75 1.18
CA PRO A 339 -1.93 -1.49 1.12
C PRO A 339 -3.25 -1.55 0.32
N TYR A 340 -3.59 -2.67 -0.34
CA TYR A 340 -4.64 -2.71 -1.35
C TYR A 340 -5.98 -3.26 -0.87
N THR A 341 -7.06 -2.58 -1.27
CA THR A 341 -8.42 -3.13 -1.34
C THR A 341 -8.69 -3.58 -2.76
N ILE A 342 -9.04 -4.85 -2.94
CA ILE A 342 -9.44 -5.43 -4.23
C ILE A 342 -10.96 -5.31 -4.38
N TYR A 343 -11.39 -4.74 -5.48
CA TYR A 343 -12.81 -4.46 -5.73
C TYR A 343 -13.16 -4.59 -7.22
N ALA A 344 -14.44 -4.55 -7.52
CA ALA A 344 -14.95 -4.28 -8.85
C ALA A 344 -15.69 -2.93 -8.85
N ALA A 345 -15.28 -1.99 -9.69
CA ALA A 345 -16.00 -0.75 -9.89
C ALA A 345 -17.28 -0.99 -10.68
N VAL A 346 -18.36 -0.31 -10.33
CA VAL A 346 -19.64 -0.40 -11.03
C VAL A 346 -19.91 0.92 -11.73
N ASN A 347 -19.94 0.91 -13.05
CA ASN A 347 -20.24 2.09 -13.86
C ASN A 347 -21.69 2.54 -13.64
N VAL A 348 -21.90 3.62 -12.87
CA VAL A 348 -23.24 4.09 -12.49
C VAL A 348 -24.02 4.69 -13.66
N GLU A 349 -23.37 5.11 -14.74
CA GLU A 349 -24.02 5.56 -15.96
C GLU A 349 -24.70 4.38 -16.69
N LYS A 350 -24.08 3.19 -16.67
CA LYS A 350 -24.59 1.96 -17.27
C LYS A 350 -25.48 1.15 -16.32
N VAL A 351 -25.28 1.26 -14.99
CA VAL A 351 -26.04 0.60 -13.93
C VAL A 351 -26.54 1.66 -12.92
N PRO A 352 -27.49 2.55 -13.32
CA PRO A 352 -27.92 3.67 -12.48
C PRO A 352 -28.72 3.28 -11.24
N ASP A 353 -29.46 2.18 -11.29
CA ASP A 353 -30.29 1.73 -10.16
C ASP A 353 -29.45 1.03 -9.10
N VAL A 354 -29.47 1.58 -7.87
CA VAL A 354 -28.74 1.03 -6.72
C VAL A 354 -29.13 -0.42 -6.40
N LYS A 355 -30.40 -0.80 -6.57
CA LYS A 355 -30.86 -2.17 -6.32
C LYS A 355 -30.26 -3.16 -7.32
N VAL A 356 -30.06 -2.73 -8.55
CA VAL A 356 -29.37 -3.55 -9.57
C VAL A 356 -27.89 -3.73 -9.20
N ARG A 357 -27.21 -2.66 -8.75
CA ARG A 357 -25.83 -2.76 -8.27
C ARG A 357 -25.71 -3.69 -7.06
N GLN A 358 -26.62 -3.52 -6.09
CA GLN A 358 -26.69 -4.40 -4.93
C GLN A 358 -26.99 -5.86 -5.32
N ALA A 359 -27.88 -6.10 -6.29
CA ALA A 359 -28.18 -7.45 -6.78
C ALA A 359 -26.94 -8.14 -7.36
N ILE A 360 -26.13 -7.41 -8.14
CA ILE A 360 -24.86 -7.93 -8.67
C ILE A 360 -23.94 -8.33 -7.52
N ALA A 361 -23.78 -7.46 -6.52
CA ALA A 361 -22.88 -7.67 -5.39
C ALA A 361 -23.30 -8.84 -4.49
N VAL A 362 -24.59 -8.96 -4.15
CA VAL A 362 -25.08 -10.02 -3.26
C VAL A 362 -25.12 -11.39 -3.95
N ALA A 363 -25.19 -11.44 -5.28
CA ALA A 363 -25.11 -12.69 -6.03
C ALA A 363 -23.70 -13.29 -6.10
N LEU A 364 -22.66 -12.45 -5.88
CA LEU A 364 -21.27 -12.81 -6.08
C LEU A 364 -20.77 -13.78 -5.01
N ASP A 365 -20.13 -14.85 -5.44
CA ASP A 365 -19.45 -15.83 -4.58
C ASP A 365 -18.05 -15.32 -4.18
N ARG A 366 -18.01 -14.52 -3.11
CA ARG A 366 -16.77 -13.94 -2.57
C ARG A 366 -15.89 -14.99 -1.90
N GLU A 367 -16.50 -16.09 -1.40
CA GLU A 367 -15.76 -17.20 -0.83
C GLU A 367 -14.94 -17.92 -1.90
N ALA A 368 -15.53 -18.20 -3.06
CA ALA A 368 -14.83 -18.78 -4.20
C ALA A 368 -13.74 -17.85 -4.73
N LEU A 369 -14.00 -16.53 -4.79
CA LEU A 369 -12.98 -15.54 -5.18
C LEU A 369 -11.80 -15.52 -4.20
N LEU A 370 -12.06 -15.50 -2.90
CA LEU A 370 -11.01 -15.53 -1.88
C LEU A 370 -10.20 -16.83 -1.96
N LYS A 371 -10.87 -17.97 -2.14
CA LYS A 371 -10.22 -19.26 -2.32
C LYS A 371 -9.32 -19.30 -3.58
N ASN A 372 -9.80 -18.74 -4.69
CA ASN A 372 -9.00 -18.62 -5.92
C ASN A 372 -7.74 -17.78 -5.72
N ALA A 373 -7.80 -16.76 -4.89
CA ALA A 373 -6.67 -15.89 -4.58
C ALA A 373 -5.66 -16.48 -3.58
N GLY A 374 -5.94 -17.63 -2.96
CA GLY A 374 -5.07 -18.27 -1.95
C GLY A 374 -5.73 -18.47 -0.58
N GLY A 375 -7.05 -18.29 -0.50
CA GLY A 375 -7.82 -18.44 0.73
C GLY A 375 -7.50 -17.36 1.77
N THR A 376 -7.53 -17.74 3.05
CA THR A 376 -7.28 -16.82 4.17
C THR A 376 -5.85 -16.27 4.20
N PHE A 377 -4.92 -16.90 3.50
CA PHE A 377 -3.57 -16.35 3.34
C PHE A 377 -3.56 -15.11 2.43
N ALA A 378 -4.41 -15.05 1.42
CA ALA A 378 -4.44 -13.95 0.46
C ALA A 378 -5.20 -12.72 0.97
N GLY A 379 -5.97 -12.83 2.04
CA GLY A 379 -6.72 -11.70 2.59
C GLY A 379 -7.99 -12.06 3.35
N GLU A 380 -8.79 -11.04 3.59
CA GLU A 380 -10.07 -11.10 4.28
C GLU A 380 -11.16 -10.46 3.41
N TYR A 381 -12.43 -10.74 3.69
CA TYR A 381 -13.52 -10.08 2.97
C TYR A 381 -13.50 -8.57 3.21
N ALA A 382 -13.44 -7.81 2.14
CA ALA A 382 -13.58 -6.36 2.23
C ALA A 382 -15.06 -5.96 2.35
N ASP A 383 -15.33 -4.96 3.16
CA ASP A 383 -16.68 -4.41 3.39
C ASP A 383 -16.81 -2.94 2.96
N GLY A 384 -15.76 -2.37 2.37
CA GLY A 384 -15.71 -1.00 1.86
C GLY A 384 -14.43 -0.73 1.09
N ALA A 385 -14.20 0.52 0.73
CA ALA A 385 -12.99 0.97 0.05
C ALA A 385 -11.80 1.13 1.00
N VAL A 386 -12.06 1.60 2.22
CA VAL A 386 -11.06 1.90 3.25
C VAL A 386 -10.69 0.63 4.00
N LYS A 387 -9.41 0.37 4.15
CA LYS A 387 -8.84 -0.86 4.69
C LYS A 387 -8.49 -0.75 6.18
N PRO A 388 -8.51 -1.85 6.98
CA PRO A 388 -8.25 -1.81 8.42
C PRO A 388 -6.90 -1.20 8.83
N ASN A 389 -5.84 -1.45 8.08
CA ASN A 389 -4.48 -0.95 8.40
C ASN A 389 -4.27 0.54 8.11
N ILE A 390 -5.28 1.26 7.64
CA ILE A 390 -5.21 2.73 7.49
C ILE A 390 -5.30 3.46 8.85
N GLY A 391 -5.63 2.76 9.92
CA GLY A 391 -5.78 3.33 11.26
C GLY A 391 -7.17 3.90 11.54
N ILE A 392 -7.24 5.10 12.15
CA ILE A 392 -8.50 5.66 12.68
C ILE A 392 -9.57 5.98 11.62
N ASP A 393 -9.23 6.03 10.34
CA ASP A 393 -10.19 6.27 9.26
C ASP A 393 -11.00 5.03 8.89
N TYR A 394 -10.57 3.86 9.36
CA TYR A 394 -11.33 2.64 9.17
C TYR A 394 -12.39 2.48 10.26
N ALA A 395 -13.58 2.12 9.82
CA ALA A 395 -14.61 1.48 10.63
C ALA A 395 -15.32 0.46 9.74
N PRO A 396 -15.69 -0.72 10.27
CA PRO A 396 -16.50 -1.68 9.52
C PRO A 396 -17.79 -1.02 9.01
N THR A 397 -18.08 -1.14 7.73
CA THR A 397 -19.32 -0.57 7.16
C THR A 397 -20.55 -1.41 7.49
N GLY A 398 -20.33 -2.68 7.83
CA GLY A 398 -21.40 -3.67 8.02
C GLY A 398 -22.06 -4.10 6.72
N LEU A 399 -21.42 -3.87 5.58
CA LEU A 399 -21.97 -4.13 4.24
C LEU A 399 -22.57 -5.55 4.12
N TRP A 400 -21.82 -6.54 4.56
CA TRP A 400 -22.22 -7.94 4.45
C TRP A 400 -22.99 -8.45 5.68
N ASP A 401 -23.05 -7.69 6.78
CA ASP A 401 -23.66 -8.06 8.06
C ASP A 401 -25.09 -7.54 8.24
N GLY A 402 -25.61 -6.82 7.25
CA GLY A 402 -26.99 -6.35 7.27
C GLY A 402 -27.22 -4.94 6.73
N LEU A 403 -26.20 -4.21 6.31
CA LEU A 403 -26.35 -2.86 5.72
C LEU A 403 -27.31 -2.87 4.52
N LEU A 404 -27.35 -3.96 3.75
CA LEU A 404 -28.24 -4.13 2.60
C LEU A 404 -29.65 -4.64 2.98
N GLY A 405 -29.99 -4.67 4.28
CA GLY A 405 -31.28 -5.12 4.78
C GLY A 405 -31.29 -6.55 5.34
N GLN A 406 -30.30 -7.36 5.03
CA GLN A 406 -30.04 -8.68 5.62
C GLN A 406 -28.57 -9.06 5.45
N PRO A 407 -28.05 -9.99 6.28
CA PRO A 407 -26.70 -10.55 6.09
C PRO A 407 -26.56 -11.27 4.75
N VAL A 408 -25.38 -11.13 4.13
CA VAL A 408 -25.06 -11.77 2.85
C VAL A 408 -23.89 -12.75 3.05
N PRO A 409 -24.10 -14.07 2.88
CA PRO A 409 -23.06 -15.07 3.06
C PRO A 409 -21.92 -14.92 2.03
N GLY A 410 -20.73 -15.42 2.36
CA GLY A 410 -19.57 -15.40 1.47
C GLY A 410 -19.85 -16.05 0.10
N ALA A 411 -20.62 -17.14 0.09
CA ALA A 411 -21.03 -17.84 -1.14
C ALA A 411 -22.07 -17.08 -2.00
N GLY A 412 -22.45 -15.86 -1.57
CA GLY A 412 -23.51 -15.06 -2.20
C GLY A 412 -24.92 -15.53 -1.87
N ASP A 413 -25.92 -14.67 -2.14
CA ASP A 413 -27.34 -14.95 -1.94
C ASP A 413 -28.12 -14.70 -3.26
N PRO A 414 -28.25 -15.73 -4.14
CA PRO A 414 -28.93 -15.59 -5.42
C PRO A 414 -30.41 -15.24 -5.28
N GLU A 415 -31.09 -15.69 -4.22
CA GLU A 415 -32.52 -15.41 -4.04
C GLU A 415 -32.74 -13.95 -3.60
N PHE A 416 -31.88 -13.44 -2.74
CA PHE A 416 -31.91 -12.01 -2.38
C PHE A 416 -31.58 -11.14 -3.61
N ALA A 417 -30.61 -11.55 -4.44
CA ALA A 417 -30.31 -10.85 -5.69
C ALA A 417 -31.49 -10.80 -6.65
N LYS A 418 -32.19 -11.93 -6.86
CA LYS A 418 -33.43 -11.98 -7.68
C LYS A 418 -34.51 -11.07 -7.13
N LYS A 419 -34.69 -11.00 -5.79
CA LYS A 419 -35.61 -10.08 -5.15
C LYS A 419 -35.27 -8.63 -5.46
N LEU A 420 -34.00 -8.23 -5.32
CA LEU A 420 -33.53 -6.87 -5.63
C LEU A 420 -33.74 -6.52 -7.12
N LEU A 421 -33.44 -7.45 -8.05
CA LEU A 421 -33.74 -7.27 -9.47
C LEU A 421 -35.24 -7.08 -9.72
N SER A 422 -36.08 -7.90 -9.08
CA SER A 422 -37.55 -7.77 -9.21
C SER A 422 -38.07 -6.43 -8.65
N GLU A 423 -37.48 -5.94 -7.57
CA GLU A 423 -37.80 -4.61 -7.02
C GLU A 423 -37.36 -3.47 -7.94
N ALA A 424 -36.32 -3.68 -8.75
CA ALA A 424 -35.87 -2.79 -9.83
C ALA A 424 -36.65 -2.99 -11.15
N GLY A 425 -37.67 -3.89 -11.16
CA GLY A 425 -38.47 -4.19 -12.34
C GLY A 425 -37.81 -5.11 -13.37
N LEU A 426 -36.75 -5.85 -12.99
CA LEU A 426 -36.01 -6.76 -13.85
C LEU A 426 -36.23 -8.22 -13.43
N SER A 427 -36.32 -9.12 -14.40
CA SER A 427 -36.33 -10.58 -14.19
C SER A 427 -35.01 -11.25 -14.59
N GLU A 428 -34.23 -10.60 -15.40
CA GLU A 428 -32.90 -11.01 -15.88
C GLU A 428 -32.04 -9.77 -16.16
N LEU A 429 -30.73 -9.93 -16.15
CA LEU A 429 -29.77 -8.88 -16.43
C LEU A 429 -28.60 -9.44 -17.26
N THR A 430 -28.04 -8.64 -18.14
CA THR A 430 -26.77 -8.95 -18.81
C THR A 430 -25.79 -7.82 -18.50
N ILE A 431 -24.60 -8.17 -18.07
CA ILE A 431 -23.49 -7.24 -17.81
C ILE A 431 -22.20 -7.73 -18.47
N THR A 432 -21.32 -6.81 -18.77
CA THR A 432 -19.97 -7.08 -19.24
C THR A 432 -18.99 -6.77 -18.11
N VAL A 433 -18.01 -7.64 -17.89
CA VAL A 433 -16.93 -7.47 -16.92
C VAL A 433 -15.63 -7.22 -17.66
N ASP A 434 -15.10 -6.01 -17.56
CA ASP A 434 -13.78 -5.62 -18.03
C ASP A 434 -12.72 -6.03 -17.02
N TYR A 435 -11.65 -6.67 -17.47
CA TYR A 435 -10.57 -7.07 -16.57
C TYR A 435 -9.22 -7.14 -17.29
N PRO A 436 -8.11 -6.85 -16.58
CA PRO A 436 -6.77 -7.04 -17.14
C PRO A 436 -6.51 -8.55 -17.32
N GLN A 437 -6.17 -8.96 -18.52
CA GLN A 437 -6.00 -10.37 -18.87
C GLN A 437 -4.78 -10.95 -18.17
N THR A 438 -5.03 -11.86 -17.25
CA THR A 438 -4.07 -12.72 -16.55
C THR A 438 -4.76 -14.05 -16.26
N GLU A 439 -3.98 -15.11 -16.03
CA GLU A 439 -4.54 -16.44 -15.69
C GLU A 439 -5.43 -16.38 -14.43
N ASP A 440 -5.02 -15.63 -13.42
CA ASP A 440 -5.79 -15.51 -12.17
C ASP A 440 -7.07 -14.72 -12.34
N ASN A 441 -7.06 -13.66 -13.14
CA ASN A 441 -8.27 -12.90 -13.46
C ASN A 441 -9.21 -13.70 -14.37
N ASP A 442 -8.71 -14.50 -15.31
CA ASP A 442 -9.54 -15.41 -16.11
C ASP A 442 -10.30 -16.40 -15.21
N LYS A 443 -9.62 -16.97 -14.20
CA LYS A 443 -10.25 -17.82 -13.18
C LYS A 443 -11.26 -17.06 -12.31
N ALA A 444 -10.91 -15.85 -11.87
CA ALA A 444 -11.80 -15.00 -11.07
C ALA A 444 -13.07 -14.63 -11.85
N VAL A 445 -12.95 -14.25 -13.13
CA VAL A 445 -14.11 -13.91 -13.96
C VAL A 445 -14.97 -15.14 -14.27
N ALA A 446 -14.40 -16.33 -14.37
CA ALA A 446 -15.20 -17.57 -14.46
C ALA A 446 -16.07 -17.77 -13.20
N ILE A 447 -15.58 -17.40 -12.01
CA ILE A 447 -16.37 -17.42 -10.78
C ILE A 447 -17.50 -16.38 -10.84
N TRP A 448 -17.26 -15.18 -11.37
CA TRP A 448 -18.30 -14.18 -11.63
C TRP A 448 -19.40 -14.75 -12.52
N VAL A 449 -19.05 -15.39 -13.64
CA VAL A 449 -20.01 -16.00 -14.57
C VAL A 449 -20.90 -17.02 -13.85
N GLU A 450 -20.30 -17.96 -13.13
CA GLU A 450 -21.07 -19.03 -12.48
C GLU A 450 -21.89 -18.54 -11.26
N SER A 451 -21.36 -17.63 -10.46
CA SER A 451 -22.07 -17.12 -9.30
C SER A 451 -23.28 -16.26 -9.69
N LEU A 452 -23.12 -15.34 -10.62
CA LEU A 452 -24.19 -14.42 -11.03
C LEU A 452 -25.28 -15.09 -11.85
N LYS A 453 -24.94 -16.14 -12.62
CA LYS A 453 -25.91 -16.98 -13.34
C LYS A 453 -26.98 -17.56 -12.42
N ARG A 454 -26.67 -17.89 -11.17
CA ARG A 454 -27.63 -18.38 -10.16
C ARG A 454 -28.73 -17.36 -9.85
N ALA A 455 -28.44 -16.07 -10.08
CA ALA A 455 -29.35 -14.95 -9.87
C ALA A 455 -29.99 -14.42 -11.15
N ASN A 456 -29.98 -15.17 -12.25
CA ASN A 456 -30.43 -14.75 -13.59
C ASN A 456 -29.64 -13.55 -14.15
N ILE A 457 -28.38 -13.40 -13.75
CA ILE A 457 -27.47 -12.37 -14.28
C ILE A 457 -26.48 -13.06 -15.21
N THR A 458 -26.48 -12.68 -16.49
CA THR A 458 -25.53 -13.17 -17.48
C THR A 458 -24.31 -12.26 -17.51
N VAL A 459 -23.13 -12.82 -17.29
CA VAL A 459 -21.85 -12.11 -17.38
C VAL A 459 -21.20 -12.38 -18.73
N LYS A 460 -20.78 -11.31 -19.41
CA LYS A 460 -19.93 -11.35 -20.60
C LYS A 460 -18.50 -10.96 -20.21
N PRO A 461 -17.54 -11.89 -20.19
CA PRO A 461 -16.14 -11.57 -19.98
C PRO A 461 -15.59 -10.69 -21.10
N ASN A 462 -14.86 -9.62 -20.74
CA ASN A 462 -14.12 -8.77 -21.69
C ASN A 462 -12.66 -8.64 -21.24
N PRO A 463 -11.79 -9.61 -21.60
CA PRO A 463 -10.36 -9.53 -21.28
C PRO A 463 -9.70 -8.42 -22.10
N ILE A 464 -8.93 -7.57 -21.42
CA ILE A 464 -8.16 -6.48 -22.01
C ILE A 464 -6.68 -6.75 -21.71
N GLU A 465 -5.80 -6.53 -22.70
CA GLU A 465 -4.36 -6.67 -22.50
C GLU A 465 -3.93 -5.82 -21.28
N ARG A 466 -3.14 -6.45 -20.38
CA ARG A 466 -2.83 -5.88 -19.06
C ARG A 466 -2.26 -4.46 -19.11
N GLY A 467 -1.31 -4.21 -20.04
CA GLY A 467 -0.66 -2.90 -20.17
C GLY A 467 -1.57 -1.80 -20.73
N GLN A 468 -2.69 -2.18 -21.37
CA GLN A 468 -3.64 -1.25 -21.98
C GLN A 468 -4.91 -1.07 -21.12
N TYR A 469 -5.10 -1.90 -20.10
CA TYR A 469 -6.35 -1.99 -19.36
C TYR A 469 -6.89 -0.63 -18.90
N TYR A 470 -6.13 0.10 -18.12
CA TYR A 470 -6.58 1.40 -17.61
C TYR A 470 -6.79 2.43 -18.72
N GLY A 471 -5.97 2.44 -19.76
CA GLY A 471 -6.15 3.30 -20.93
C GLY A 471 -7.51 3.08 -21.62
N VAL A 472 -7.97 1.83 -21.66
CA VAL A 472 -9.27 1.46 -22.24
C VAL A 472 -10.42 1.83 -21.30
N VAL A 473 -10.39 1.36 -20.04
CA VAL A 473 -11.53 1.53 -19.13
C VAL A 473 -11.74 2.97 -18.69
N PHE A 474 -10.73 3.82 -18.72
CA PHE A 474 -10.91 5.25 -18.50
C PHE A 474 -11.65 5.96 -19.64
N GLN A 475 -11.57 5.44 -20.85
CA GLN A 475 -12.21 6.02 -22.03
C GLN A 475 -13.59 5.41 -22.28
N ASP A 476 -13.71 4.08 -22.26
CA ASP A 476 -14.94 3.35 -22.60
C ASP A 476 -15.08 2.09 -21.72
N ALA A 477 -15.51 2.28 -20.47
CA ALA A 477 -15.75 1.21 -19.51
C ALA A 477 -17.11 0.55 -19.75
N ASN A 478 -17.19 -0.77 -19.59
CA ASN A 478 -18.44 -1.52 -19.52
C ASN A 478 -19.14 -1.36 -18.15
N GLU A 479 -20.04 -2.29 -17.78
CA GLU A 479 -20.81 -2.21 -16.54
C GLU A 479 -19.94 -2.42 -15.30
N ILE A 480 -18.97 -3.33 -15.37
CA ILE A 480 -18.12 -3.75 -14.25
C ILE A 480 -16.64 -3.72 -14.67
N MET A 481 -15.78 -3.16 -13.84
CA MET A 481 -14.33 -3.12 -14.05
C MET A 481 -13.62 -3.70 -12.83
N LEU A 482 -12.80 -4.73 -13.00
CA LEU A 482 -11.98 -5.26 -11.91
C LEU A 482 -10.82 -4.32 -11.60
N GLY A 483 -10.56 -4.07 -10.31
CA GLY A 483 -9.51 -3.17 -9.89
C GLY A 483 -9.06 -3.37 -8.45
N GLY A 484 -8.09 -2.58 -8.06
CA GLY A 484 -7.60 -2.47 -6.70
C GLY A 484 -7.10 -1.05 -6.45
N TRP A 485 -7.14 -0.63 -5.20
CA TRP A 485 -6.60 0.66 -4.78
C TRP A 485 -5.90 0.54 -3.44
N GLY A 486 -4.73 1.16 -3.34
CA GLY A 486 -3.99 1.30 -2.10
C GLY A 486 -3.98 2.74 -1.62
N ALA A 487 -4.03 2.94 -0.31
CA ALA A 487 -3.81 4.26 0.26
C ALA A 487 -2.35 4.69 0.06
N ASP A 488 -2.13 5.93 -0.37
CA ASP A 488 -0.78 6.49 -0.56
C ASP A 488 -0.12 6.85 0.77
N TRP A 489 -0.92 7.15 1.78
CA TRP A 489 -0.54 7.30 3.19
C TRP A 489 -1.73 6.95 4.08
N PRO A 490 -1.54 6.78 5.41
CA PRO A 490 -2.59 6.32 6.31
C PRO A 490 -3.66 7.40 6.60
N ASN A 491 -4.33 7.85 5.53
CA ASN A 491 -5.50 8.73 5.56
C ASN A 491 -6.43 8.39 4.39
N ALA A 492 -7.72 8.30 4.64
CA ALA A 492 -8.72 8.00 3.61
C ALA A 492 -8.90 9.14 2.59
N SER A 493 -8.26 10.29 2.79
CA SER A 493 -8.09 11.35 1.77
C SER A 493 -7.41 10.85 0.51
N THR A 494 -6.64 9.74 0.60
CA THR A 494 -5.99 9.08 -0.54
C THR A 494 -6.79 7.89 -1.09
N VAL A 495 -7.96 7.61 -0.54
CA VAL A 495 -8.83 6.50 -0.95
C VAL A 495 -10.15 7.02 -1.51
N ILE A 496 -10.91 7.76 -0.71
CA ILE A 496 -12.28 8.17 -1.06
C ILE A 496 -12.31 9.17 -2.23
N PRO A 497 -11.54 10.29 -2.20
CA PRO A 497 -11.55 11.22 -3.31
C PRO A 497 -11.07 10.62 -4.63
N PRO A 498 -9.93 9.88 -4.71
CA PRO A 498 -9.50 9.26 -5.95
C PRO A 498 -10.54 8.33 -6.56
N LEU A 499 -11.18 7.48 -5.75
CA LEU A 499 -12.09 6.44 -6.24
C LEU A 499 -13.46 6.96 -6.66
N PHE A 500 -13.94 8.07 -6.08
CA PHE A 500 -15.33 8.50 -6.28
C PHE A 500 -15.51 9.94 -6.80
N VAL A 501 -14.46 10.77 -6.76
CA VAL A 501 -14.55 12.19 -7.12
C VAL A 501 -13.50 12.62 -8.17
N GLN A 502 -12.31 12.01 -8.13
CA GLN A 502 -11.15 12.42 -8.93
C GLN A 502 -10.82 11.43 -10.05
N GLY A 503 -9.57 11.45 -10.55
CA GLY A 503 -9.12 10.78 -11.76
C GLY A 503 -9.24 9.25 -11.80
N TRP A 504 -9.32 8.56 -10.66
CA TRP A 504 -9.50 7.10 -10.58
C TRP A 504 -10.96 6.66 -10.40
N ASN A 505 -11.91 7.57 -10.57
CA ASN A 505 -13.35 7.30 -10.50
C ASN A 505 -13.83 6.43 -11.68
N LEU A 506 -13.45 5.17 -11.70
CA LEU A 506 -13.90 4.19 -12.69
C LEU A 506 -15.42 3.99 -12.63
N SER A 507 -16.01 4.17 -11.45
CA SER A 507 -17.45 4.03 -11.24
C SER A 507 -18.29 5.15 -11.87
N ARG A 508 -17.66 6.22 -12.38
CA ARG A 508 -18.33 7.38 -13.00
C ARG A 508 -19.32 8.06 -12.06
N VAL A 509 -19.03 8.04 -10.77
CA VAL A 509 -19.87 8.73 -9.77
C VAL A 509 -19.80 10.26 -10.01
N ASP A 510 -20.96 10.88 -10.10
CA ASP A 510 -21.13 12.34 -10.12
C ASP A 510 -22.28 12.73 -9.18
N ASP A 511 -22.04 12.55 -7.89
CA ASP A 511 -23.00 12.91 -6.82
C ASP A 511 -22.52 14.19 -6.13
N LYS A 512 -23.20 15.30 -6.42
CA LYS A 512 -22.83 16.61 -5.84
C LYS A 512 -22.87 16.61 -4.31
N ALA A 513 -23.81 15.93 -3.68
CA ALA A 513 -23.94 15.94 -2.22
C ALA A 513 -22.78 15.17 -1.59
N PHE A 514 -22.40 14.04 -2.18
CA PHE A 514 -21.22 13.27 -1.78
C PHE A 514 -19.92 14.07 -2.01
N ASN A 515 -19.79 14.70 -3.18
CA ASN A 515 -18.62 15.53 -3.53
C ASN A 515 -18.42 16.69 -2.55
N ASP A 516 -19.52 17.36 -2.14
CA ASP A 516 -19.47 18.44 -1.14
C ASP A 516 -19.00 17.90 0.23
N LYS A 517 -19.42 16.72 0.66
CA LYS A 517 -18.96 16.07 1.90
C LYS A 517 -17.48 15.66 1.81
N VAL A 518 -17.06 15.09 0.68
CA VAL A 518 -15.65 14.73 0.44
C VAL A 518 -14.77 15.97 0.53
N LYS A 519 -15.19 17.08 -0.10
CA LYS A 519 -14.46 18.35 -0.03
C LYS A 519 -14.35 18.86 1.40
N ALA A 520 -15.42 18.77 2.20
CA ALA A 520 -15.41 19.19 3.60
C ALA A 520 -14.42 18.32 4.43
N ALA A 521 -14.45 17.00 4.26
CA ALA A 521 -13.54 16.09 4.93
C ALA A 521 -12.06 16.32 4.55
N SER A 522 -11.79 16.63 3.28
CA SER A 522 -10.42 16.88 2.78
C SER A 522 -9.74 18.08 3.42
N VAL A 523 -10.49 19.05 3.93
CA VAL A 523 -9.95 20.28 4.53
C VAL A 523 -10.15 20.37 6.04
N GLU A 524 -10.74 19.33 6.66
CA GLU A 524 -10.96 19.25 8.12
C GLU A 524 -9.62 19.10 8.85
N LEU A 525 -9.33 20.00 9.78
CA LEU A 525 -8.07 20.05 10.52
C LEU A 525 -8.06 19.19 11.79
N ASP A 526 -9.23 18.97 12.40
CA ASP A 526 -9.33 18.05 13.54
C ASP A 526 -9.35 16.60 13.02
N ARG A 527 -8.30 15.87 13.31
CA ARG A 527 -8.06 14.52 12.77
C ARG A 527 -9.14 13.50 13.17
N ASN A 528 -9.71 13.62 14.39
CA ASN A 528 -10.77 12.69 14.83
C ASN A 528 -12.11 13.00 14.13
N THR A 529 -12.42 14.28 13.97
CA THR A 529 -13.59 14.72 13.17
C THR A 529 -13.44 14.27 11.72
N GLN A 530 -12.28 14.47 11.13
CA GLN A 530 -11.97 14.04 9.76
C GLN A 530 -12.13 12.52 9.59
N ALA A 531 -11.60 11.73 10.52
CA ALA A 531 -11.74 10.28 10.51
C ALA A 531 -13.20 9.83 10.53
N THR A 532 -14.03 10.45 11.38
CA THR A 532 -15.47 10.17 11.42
C THR A 532 -16.14 10.48 10.07
N MET A 533 -15.78 11.61 9.45
CA MET A 533 -16.32 11.96 8.13
C MET A 533 -15.92 10.94 7.06
N TRP A 534 -14.68 10.46 7.08
CA TRP A 534 -14.22 9.41 6.15
C TRP A 534 -14.93 8.07 6.37
N GLN A 535 -15.16 7.67 7.63
CA GLN A 535 -15.91 6.45 7.96
C GLN A 535 -17.35 6.52 7.43
N GLU A 536 -18.02 7.66 7.60
CA GLU A 536 -19.38 7.89 7.08
C GLU A 536 -19.41 7.84 5.55
N LEU A 537 -18.44 8.46 4.88
CA LEU A 537 -18.32 8.45 3.42
C LEU A 537 -18.03 7.05 2.86
N ASN A 538 -17.16 6.27 3.53
CA ASN A 538 -16.91 4.89 3.16
C ASN A 538 -18.18 4.03 3.25
N LYS A 539 -18.95 4.21 4.31
CA LYS A 539 -20.24 3.53 4.49
C LYS A 539 -21.27 3.94 3.43
N GLU A 540 -21.40 5.25 3.14
CA GLU A 540 -22.30 5.74 2.10
C GLU A 540 -21.93 5.17 0.72
N ALA A 541 -20.64 5.15 0.36
CA ALA A 541 -20.16 4.55 -0.88
C ALA A 541 -20.48 3.04 -0.96
N ALA A 542 -20.36 2.33 0.15
CA ALA A 542 -20.73 0.91 0.26
C ALA A 542 -22.22 0.69 0.09
N GLU A 543 -23.08 1.51 0.72
CA GLU A 543 -24.55 1.46 0.56
C GLU A 543 -24.97 1.68 -0.89
N GLN A 544 -24.34 2.63 -1.56
CA GLN A 544 -24.58 2.95 -2.97
C GLN A 544 -24.03 1.89 -3.92
N MET A 545 -23.19 0.98 -3.43
CA MET A 545 -22.53 -0.05 -4.22
C MET A 545 -21.84 0.52 -5.47
N TRP A 546 -21.10 1.62 -5.30
CA TRP A 546 -20.28 2.18 -6.38
C TRP A 546 -19.08 1.30 -6.69
N ILE A 547 -18.59 0.60 -5.68
CA ILE A 547 -17.67 -0.51 -5.83
C ILE A 547 -18.24 -1.75 -5.15
N ILE A 548 -17.89 -2.93 -5.64
CA ILE A 548 -18.15 -4.22 -4.99
C ILE A 548 -16.82 -4.63 -4.35
N PRO A 549 -16.62 -4.38 -3.04
CA PRO A 549 -15.40 -4.77 -2.37
C PRO A 549 -15.36 -6.30 -2.24
N THR A 550 -14.23 -6.90 -2.57
CA THR A 550 -14.08 -8.35 -2.55
C THR A 550 -13.10 -8.81 -1.50
N ARG A 551 -11.93 -8.15 -1.39
CA ARG A 551 -10.86 -8.60 -0.51
C ARG A 551 -10.01 -7.42 -0.02
N PHE A 552 -9.71 -7.39 1.28
CA PHE A 552 -8.54 -6.72 1.82
C PHE A 552 -7.34 -7.63 1.63
N GLY A 553 -6.39 -7.24 0.79
CA GLY A 553 -5.24 -8.04 0.43
C GLY A 553 -4.26 -8.23 1.59
N ARG A 554 -3.52 -9.33 1.57
CA ARG A 554 -2.40 -9.58 2.48
C ARG A 554 -1.16 -9.91 1.67
N ASP A 555 -0.03 -9.44 2.15
CA ASP A 555 1.28 -9.78 1.62
C ASP A 555 1.88 -10.96 2.38
N GLN A 556 2.34 -11.93 1.63
CA GLN A 556 3.08 -13.06 2.15
C GLN A 556 4.48 -13.05 1.55
N ARG A 557 5.47 -12.88 2.44
CA ARG A 557 6.88 -12.76 2.08
C ARG A 557 7.71 -13.80 2.81
N LEU A 558 8.84 -14.15 2.24
CA LEU A 558 9.79 -15.06 2.86
C LEU A 558 11.21 -14.54 2.68
N ALA A 559 12.01 -14.68 3.74
CA ALA A 559 13.43 -14.39 3.73
C ALA A 559 14.25 -15.62 4.11
N GLY A 560 15.50 -15.65 3.72
CA GLY A 560 16.49 -16.63 4.14
C GLY A 560 16.83 -16.48 5.63
N SER A 561 17.35 -17.55 6.23
CA SER A 561 17.61 -17.63 7.67
C SER A 561 18.67 -16.65 8.18
N LYS A 562 19.42 -16.03 7.27
CA LYS A 562 20.45 -15.04 7.58
C LYS A 562 20.06 -13.60 7.19
N VAL A 563 18.79 -13.34 7.02
CA VAL A 563 18.22 -12.01 6.80
C VAL A 563 17.51 -11.55 8.06
N GLY A 564 17.74 -10.34 8.52
CA GLY A 564 17.06 -9.78 9.69
C GLY A 564 17.05 -8.24 9.69
N PRO A 565 16.16 -7.62 10.48
CA PRO A 565 14.97 -8.21 11.11
C PRO A 565 13.84 -8.51 10.11
N ILE A 566 12.90 -9.40 10.48
CA ILE A 566 11.77 -9.79 9.62
C ILE A 566 10.47 -9.36 10.28
N PHE A 567 9.82 -8.37 9.72
CA PHE A 567 8.45 -7.93 10.03
C PHE A 567 7.93 -7.08 8.87
N SER A 568 6.62 -6.89 8.78
CA SER A 568 6.03 -5.99 7.80
C SER A 568 6.23 -4.54 8.21
N TRP A 569 6.78 -3.74 7.31
CA TRP A 569 6.80 -2.28 7.45
C TRP A 569 5.50 -1.72 6.84
N SER A 570 4.53 -1.48 7.71
CA SER A 570 3.11 -1.28 7.35
C SER A 570 2.86 -0.11 6.41
N ALA A 571 3.68 0.96 6.47
CA ALA A 571 3.53 2.09 5.56
C ALA A 571 3.60 1.70 4.07
N TYR A 572 4.36 0.65 3.77
CA TYR A 572 4.58 0.19 2.40
C TYR A 572 4.14 -1.27 2.19
N GLY A 573 3.74 -1.98 3.25
CA GLY A 573 3.51 -3.42 3.19
C GLY A 573 4.74 -4.20 2.75
N SER A 574 5.94 -3.83 3.19
CA SER A 574 7.21 -4.37 2.70
C SER A 574 8.15 -4.83 3.82
N PHE A 575 9.32 -5.32 3.46
CA PHE A 575 10.41 -5.54 4.41
C PHE A 575 10.91 -4.22 5.01
N PRO A 576 11.44 -4.22 6.26
CA PRO A 576 11.95 -3.02 6.94
C PRO A 576 13.37 -2.63 6.47
N TYR A 577 13.53 -2.40 5.17
CA TYR A 577 14.81 -2.18 4.48
C TYR A 577 15.78 -1.22 5.18
N PRO A 578 15.34 -0.07 5.78
CA PRO A 578 16.28 0.89 6.39
C PRO A 578 17.12 0.33 7.55
N ILE A 579 16.66 -0.76 8.18
CA ILE A 579 17.31 -1.35 9.37
C ILE A 579 17.76 -2.80 9.16
N MET A 580 17.60 -3.36 7.94
CA MET A 580 17.94 -4.76 7.67
C MET A 580 19.45 -5.01 7.68
N TYR A 581 19.81 -6.24 8.00
CA TYR A 581 21.21 -6.71 8.05
C TYR A 581 21.34 -8.17 7.61
N ALA A 582 22.55 -8.55 7.20
CA ALA A 582 22.93 -9.93 7.00
C ALA A 582 23.43 -10.51 8.35
N VAL A 583 22.84 -11.62 8.79
CA VAL A 583 23.31 -12.34 9.98
C VAL A 583 24.64 -13.03 9.65
N GLN A 584 25.69 -12.72 10.41
CA GLN A 584 27.05 -13.25 10.21
C GLN A 584 27.19 -14.68 10.71
#